data_cf04a2e308d413351a18df99db080f2e
#
_entry.id   cf04a2e308d413351a18df99db080f2e
#
_cell.length_a   1.000
_cell.length_b   1.000
_cell.length_c   1.000
_cell.angle_alpha   90.00
_cell.angle_beta   90.00
_cell.angle_gamma   90.00
#
_symmetry.space_group_name_H-M   'P 1'
#
loop_
_entity.id
_entity.type
_entity.pdbx_description
1 polymer ?
#
loop_
_entity_poly.entity_id
_entity_poly.type
_entity_poly.pdbx_seq_one_letter_code
_entity_poly.pdbx_strand_id
1 'polypeptide(L)'
;MKTIYCILFGLLGLLGGCKQQVKIDTQTDKYVDQTQKWNINVEKAYFSSANAEAEKGCEAVNAKVQSLIDSLQQNIKVQADTFFATFGRDTMDRPLFPYELYVRDTVFLANEDYISIRLSAYSFTGGAHGMTDFYALNYNMKKHAFVSPQEMLDFRQAREINNLLAENFKNEGGCFTEKPTLTNGFTAVNITPESICFTYPQYVLGPYSCGYAQVYIPRDKLNGILVNEKK
;
A
#
# COMPACT_ATOMS: atom_id res chain seq x y z
N MET A 1 25.77 -78.18 -11.49
CA MET A 1 24.59 -77.28 -11.34
C MET A 1 25.04 -76.11 -10.50
N LYS A 2 25.18 -74.87 -11.08
CA LYS A 2 25.56 -73.69 -10.39
C LYS A 2 24.34 -72.77 -10.36
N THR A 3 23.80 -72.52 -9.16
CA THR A 3 22.65 -71.69 -8.93
C THR A 3 23.11 -70.22 -8.81
N ILE A 4 22.64 -69.33 -9.70
CA ILE A 4 22.93 -67.92 -9.69
C ILE A 4 21.78 -67.24 -8.97
N TYR A 5 22.08 -66.57 -7.83
CA TYR A 5 21.13 -65.65 -7.13
C TYR A 5 21.25 -64.28 -7.71
N CYS A 6 20.20 -63.80 -8.37
CA CYS A 6 20.05 -62.40 -8.74
C CYS A 6 19.54 -61.64 -7.53
N ILE A 7 20.36 -60.75 -6.96
CA ILE A 7 19.95 -59.77 -5.95
C ILE A 7 19.43 -58.55 -6.68
N LEU A 8 18.11 -58.34 -6.57
CA LEU A 8 17.43 -57.12 -7.07
C LEU A 8 17.62 -56.01 -6.04
N PHE A 9 18.50 -55.06 -6.31
CA PHE A 9 18.63 -53.84 -5.52
C PHE A 9 17.51 -52.85 -5.92
N GLY A 10 16.48 -52.72 -5.07
CA GLY A 10 15.44 -51.74 -5.22
C GLY A 10 15.98 -50.34 -4.88
N LEU A 11 16.14 -49.50 -5.90
CA LEU A 11 16.49 -48.10 -5.76
C LEU A 11 15.23 -47.32 -5.27
N LEU A 12 15.07 -47.14 -3.96
CA LEU A 12 14.08 -46.20 -3.41
C LEU A 12 14.54 -44.79 -3.73
N GLY A 13 14.00 -44.19 -4.78
CA GLY A 13 14.18 -42.81 -5.10
C GLY A 13 13.47 -41.95 -4.05
N LEU A 14 14.22 -41.33 -3.14
CA LEU A 14 13.77 -40.25 -2.28
C LEU A 14 13.47 -39.06 -3.17
N LEU A 15 12.21 -38.89 -3.57
CA LEU A 15 11.68 -37.66 -4.13
C LEU A 15 11.63 -36.62 -3.00
N GLY A 16 12.77 -36.04 -2.66
CA GLY A 16 12.85 -34.81 -1.87
C GLY A 16 12.23 -33.68 -2.70
N GLY A 17 10.95 -33.46 -2.54
CA GLY A 17 10.31 -32.29 -3.10
C GLY A 17 10.92 -31.05 -2.46
N CYS A 18 11.89 -30.41 -3.11
CA CYS A 18 12.26 -29.04 -2.79
C CYS A 18 10.99 -28.20 -2.89
N LYS A 19 10.46 -27.70 -1.76
CA LYS A 19 9.45 -26.63 -1.77
C LYS A 19 10.10 -25.45 -2.47
N GLN A 20 9.71 -25.23 -3.72
CA GLN A 20 10.15 -24.08 -4.47
C GLN A 20 9.67 -22.83 -3.70
N GLN A 21 10.60 -22.01 -3.24
CA GLN A 21 10.26 -20.77 -2.53
C GLN A 21 9.39 -19.91 -3.44
N VAL A 22 8.22 -19.52 -2.96
CA VAL A 22 7.31 -18.63 -3.69
C VAL A 22 7.97 -17.26 -3.81
N LYS A 23 8.17 -16.82 -5.05
CA LYS A 23 8.73 -15.49 -5.34
C LYS A 23 7.65 -14.62 -5.96
N ILE A 24 7.51 -13.42 -5.44
CA ILE A 24 6.70 -12.36 -6.03
C ILE A 24 7.66 -11.40 -6.74
N ASP A 25 7.49 -11.29 -8.05
CA ASP A 25 8.22 -10.33 -8.86
C ASP A 25 7.41 -9.02 -8.92
N THR A 26 8.12 -7.90 -8.90
CA THR A 26 7.53 -6.56 -8.95
C THR A 26 8.14 -5.79 -10.11
N GLN A 27 7.29 -5.26 -10.98
CA GLN A 27 7.65 -4.36 -12.07
C GLN A 27 6.98 -3.01 -11.86
N THR A 28 7.48 -1.95 -12.49
CA THR A 28 6.87 -0.63 -12.41
C THR A 28 6.22 -0.27 -13.75
N ASP A 29 4.93 -0.01 -13.72
CA ASP A 29 4.16 0.53 -14.83
C ASP A 29 4.01 2.04 -14.69
N LYS A 30 4.19 2.78 -15.81
CA LYS A 30 4.05 4.24 -15.85
C LYS A 30 3.20 4.65 -17.03
N TYR A 31 2.31 5.61 -16.79
CA TYR A 31 1.60 6.26 -17.88
C TYR A 31 1.23 7.70 -17.55
N VAL A 32 0.96 8.49 -18.59
CA VAL A 32 0.58 9.89 -18.52
C VAL A 32 -0.67 10.10 -19.38
N ASP A 33 -1.66 10.80 -18.82
CA ASP A 33 -2.83 11.31 -19.54
C ASP A 33 -2.89 12.83 -19.34
N GLN A 34 -2.59 13.57 -20.38
CA GLN A 34 -2.46 15.01 -20.31
C GLN A 34 -3.33 15.70 -21.36
N THR A 35 -4.07 16.71 -20.92
CA THR A 35 -4.89 17.59 -21.74
C THR A 35 -4.73 19.04 -21.28
N GLN A 36 -5.49 19.97 -21.86
CA GLN A 36 -5.57 21.35 -21.35
C GLN A 36 -6.31 21.44 -20.00
N LYS A 37 -7.09 20.40 -19.62
CA LYS A 37 -7.92 20.39 -18.43
C LYS A 37 -7.30 19.63 -17.27
N TRP A 38 -6.50 18.60 -17.54
CA TRP A 38 -5.85 17.77 -16.53
C TRP A 38 -4.47 17.28 -16.96
N ASN A 39 -3.67 17.00 -15.94
CA ASN A 39 -2.38 16.34 -16.04
C ASN A 39 -2.35 15.18 -15.05
N ILE A 40 -2.46 13.96 -15.54
CA ILE A 40 -2.51 12.73 -14.76
C ILE A 40 -1.23 11.93 -15.01
N ASN A 41 -0.47 11.69 -13.95
CA ASN A 41 0.72 10.85 -13.97
C ASN A 41 0.54 9.69 -13.00
N VAL A 42 0.74 8.48 -13.48
CA VAL A 42 0.64 7.27 -12.68
C VAL A 42 1.92 6.47 -12.78
N GLU A 43 2.46 6.13 -11.64
CA GLU A 43 3.56 5.18 -11.49
C GLU A 43 3.15 4.16 -10.42
N LYS A 44 3.00 2.89 -10.81
CA LYS A 44 2.48 1.83 -9.95
C LYS A 44 3.26 0.53 -10.10
N ALA A 45 3.33 -0.24 -9.03
CA ALA A 45 3.81 -1.61 -9.08
C ALA A 45 2.80 -2.52 -9.79
N TYR A 46 3.35 -3.49 -10.49
CA TYR A 46 2.65 -4.65 -11.03
C TYR A 46 3.32 -5.90 -10.46
N PHE A 47 2.52 -6.76 -9.82
CA PHE A 47 2.98 -7.98 -9.19
C PHE A 47 2.71 -9.19 -10.07
N SER A 48 3.65 -10.15 -10.07
CA SER A 48 3.49 -11.42 -10.76
C SER A 48 4.25 -12.53 -10.03
N SER A 49 3.90 -13.79 -10.29
CA SER A 49 4.59 -14.95 -9.75
C SER A 49 4.56 -16.13 -10.72
N ALA A 50 5.65 -16.87 -10.80
CA ALA A 50 5.68 -18.16 -11.52
C ALA A 50 4.88 -19.26 -10.80
N ASN A 51 4.53 -19.07 -9.52
CA ASN A 51 3.69 -19.99 -8.77
C ASN A 51 2.22 -19.65 -9.02
N ALA A 52 1.44 -20.59 -9.56
CA ALA A 52 0.05 -20.37 -9.98
C ALA A 52 -0.89 -19.94 -8.84
N GLU A 53 -0.64 -20.35 -7.59
CA GLU A 53 -1.47 -19.94 -6.46
C GLU A 53 -1.12 -18.53 -6.00
N ALA A 54 0.15 -18.18 -5.98
CA ALA A 54 0.61 -16.83 -5.68
C ALA A 54 0.21 -15.85 -6.78
N GLU A 55 0.17 -16.27 -8.05
CA GLU A 55 -0.27 -15.42 -9.18
C GLU A 55 -1.71 -14.93 -8.99
N LYS A 56 -2.63 -15.76 -8.48
CA LYS A 56 -4.01 -15.32 -8.17
C LYS A 56 -4.03 -14.16 -7.17
N GLY A 57 -3.13 -14.20 -6.18
CA GLY A 57 -2.97 -13.10 -5.23
C GLY A 57 -2.43 -11.84 -5.89
N CYS A 58 -1.43 -11.98 -6.76
CA CYS A 58 -0.88 -10.88 -7.55
C CYS A 58 -1.96 -10.23 -8.43
N GLU A 59 -2.75 -11.05 -9.16
CA GLU A 59 -3.87 -10.58 -9.98
C GLU A 59 -4.91 -9.81 -9.16
N ALA A 60 -5.28 -10.33 -7.98
CA ALA A 60 -6.25 -9.67 -7.10
C ALA A 60 -5.75 -8.29 -6.63
N VAL A 61 -4.46 -8.19 -6.25
CA VAL A 61 -3.85 -6.90 -5.84
C VAL A 61 -3.77 -5.96 -7.03
N ASN A 62 -3.28 -6.41 -8.19
CA ASN A 62 -3.18 -5.60 -9.40
C ASN A 62 -4.55 -5.04 -9.82
N ALA A 63 -5.59 -5.87 -9.80
CA ALA A 63 -6.96 -5.45 -10.14
C ALA A 63 -7.49 -4.41 -9.14
N LYS A 64 -7.23 -4.57 -7.84
CA LYS A 64 -7.66 -3.61 -6.82
C LYS A 64 -6.93 -2.28 -6.93
N VAL A 65 -5.61 -2.30 -7.18
CA VAL A 65 -4.80 -1.10 -7.44
C VAL A 65 -5.34 -0.37 -8.67
N GLN A 66 -5.57 -1.08 -9.77
CA GLN A 66 -6.09 -0.48 -11.01
C GLN A 66 -7.46 0.15 -10.78
N SER A 67 -8.40 -0.56 -10.15
CA SER A 67 -9.74 -0.04 -9.84
C SER A 67 -9.71 1.23 -8.99
N LEU A 68 -8.79 1.33 -8.02
CA LEU A 68 -8.62 2.54 -7.22
C LEU A 68 -8.08 3.70 -8.05
N ILE A 69 -7.07 3.45 -8.87
CA ILE A 69 -6.50 4.46 -9.78
C ILE A 69 -7.54 4.95 -10.78
N ASP A 70 -8.34 4.05 -11.37
CA ASP A 70 -9.40 4.42 -12.32
C ASP A 70 -10.44 5.33 -11.66
N SER A 71 -10.80 5.04 -10.39
CA SER A 71 -11.73 5.87 -9.62
C SER A 71 -11.15 7.27 -9.34
N LEU A 72 -9.87 7.38 -8.99
CA LEU A 72 -9.18 8.65 -8.77
C LEU A 72 -9.11 9.48 -10.06
N GLN A 73 -8.76 8.85 -11.17
CA GLN A 73 -8.72 9.50 -12.49
C GLN A 73 -10.10 10.00 -12.93
N GLN A 74 -11.12 9.14 -12.79
CA GLN A 74 -12.48 9.53 -13.16
C GLN A 74 -12.95 10.73 -12.33
N ASN A 75 -12.64 10.75 -11.03
CA ASN A 75 -13.00 11.84 -10.14
C ASN A 75 -12.35 13.17 -10.59
N ILE A 76 -11.02 13.18 -10.83
CA ILE A 76 -10.32 14.39 -11.25
C ILE A 76 -10.80 14.90 -12.61
N LYS A 77 -11.07 13.99 -13.56
CA LYS A 77 -11.58 14.34 -14.90
C LYS A 77 -12.97 14.98 -14.83
N VAL A 78 -13.89 14.41 -14.06
CA VAL A 78 -15.23 14.96 -13.86
C VAL A 78 -15.18 16.35 -13.23
N GLN A 79 -14.34 16.53 -12.19
CA GLN A 79 -14.16 17.83 -11.55
C GLN A 79 -13.57 18.85 -12.52
N ALA A 80 -12.53 18.49 -13.28
CA ALA A 80 -11.92 19.35 -14.29
C ALA A 80 -12.92 19.73 -15.39
N ASP A 81 -13.65 18.77 -15.95
CA ASP A 81 -14.66 19.03 -16.98
C ASP A 81 -15.75 19.98 -16.49
N THR A 82 -16.23 19.79 -15.25
CA THR A 82 -17.23 20.66 -14.63
C THR A 82 -16.70 22.09 -14.46
N PHE A 83 -15.49 22.22 -13.92
CA PHE A 83 -14.84 23.52 -13.71
C PHE A 83 -14.62 24.27 -15.02
N PHE A 84 -14.02 23.63 -16.01
CA PHE A 84 -13.71 24.24 -17.31
C PHE A 84 -14.97 24.54 -18.14
N ALA A 85 -16.04 23.75 -17.99
CA ALA A 85 -17.32 24.07 -18.62
C ALA A 85 -17.98 25.32 -18.04
N THR A 86 -17.83 25.52 -16.72
CA THR A 86 -18.43 26.64 -15.99
C THR A 86 -17.62 27.93 -16.15
N PHE A 87 -16.32 27.85 -16.01
CA PHE A 87 -15.44 29.02 -15.90
C PHE A 87 -14.52 29.24 -17.10
N GLY A 88 -14.36 28.26 -17.98
CA GLY A 88 -13.42 28.30 -19.11
C GLY A 88 -13.76 29.34 -20.19
N ARG A 89 -14.96 29.92 -20.19
CA ARG A 89 -15.41 30.92 -21.17
C ARG A 89 -15.29 32.36 -20.69
N ASP A 90 -15.23 32.61 -19.39
CA ASP A 90 -15.35 33.95 -18.82
C ASP A 90 -14.07 34.50 -18.17
N THR A 91 -12.99 33.74 -18.13
CA THR A 91 -11.78 34.14 -17.42
C THR A 91 -10.65 34.53 -18.37
N MET A 92 -10.84 35.56 -19.13
CA MET A 92 -9.83 36.10 -20.06
C MET A 92 -8.55 36.59 -19.35
N ASP A 93 -8.60 36.86 -18.04
CA ASP A 93 -7.51 37.51 -17.28
C ASP A 93 -6.74 36.57 -16.34
N ARG A 94 -7.09 35.28 -16.25
CA ARG A 94 -6.37 34.32 -15.40
C ARG A 94 -6.03 33.06 -16.18
N PRO A 95 -4.75 32.64 -16.18
CA PRO A 95 -4.40 31.36 -16.76
C PRO A 95 -5.11 30.25 -15.96
N LEU A 96 -5.91 29.43 -16.65
CA LEU A 96 -6.49 28.23 -16.07
C LEU A 96 -5.39 27.17 -16.05
N PHE A 97 -5.04 26.71 -14.87
CA PHE A 97 -4.11 25.58 -14.72
C PHE A 97 -4.89 24.28 -14.81
N PRO A 98 -4.33 23.26 -15.50
CA PRO A 98 -4.94 21.94 -15.52
C PRO A 98 -5.01 21.39 -14.10
N TYR A 99 -6.04 20.61 -13.82
CA TYR A 99 -6.10 19.83 -12.57
C TYR A 99 -5.03 18.73 -12.63
N GLU A 100 -4.40 18.47 -11.50
CA GLU A 100 -3.30 17.51 -11.42
C GLU A 100 -3.66 16.30 -10.57
N LEU A 101 -3.22 15.13 -11.01
CA LEU A 101 -3.24 13.90 -10.26
C LEU A 101 -1.92 13.16 -10.45
N TYR A 102 -1.16 13.01 -9.38
CA TYR A 102 0.07 12.20 -9.37
C TYR A 102 -0.14 11.00 -8.43
N VAL A 103 -0.19 9.80 -9.00
CA VAL A 103 -0.30 8.56 -8.24
C VAL A 103 1.05 7.85 -8.26
N ARG A 104 1.54 7.54 -7.08
CA ARG A 104 2.72 6.71 -6.87
C ARG A 104 2.45 5.69 -5.79
N ASP A 105 3.15 4.58 -5.83
CA ASP A 105 3.08 3.61 -4.77
C ASP A 105 4.37 3.45 -3.97
N THR A 106 4.24 2.72 -2.88
CA THR A 106 5.34 2.20 -2.07
C THR A 106 5.00 0.76 -1.71
N VAL A 107 5.81 -0.17 -2.18
CA VAL A 107 5.71 -1.58 -1.78
C VAL A 107 6.43 -1.76 -0.45
N PHE A 108 5.70 -2.09 0.61
CA PHE A 108 6.23 -2.36 1.94
C PHE A 108 6.63 -3.82 2.14
N LEU A 109 5.89 -4.73 1.50
CA LEU A 109 6.13 -6.16 1.56
C LEU A 109 5.54 -6.84 0.33
N ALA A 110 6.28 -7.77 -0.26
CA ALA A 110 5.79 -8.67 -1.30
C ALA A 110 6.47 -10.03 -1.13
N ASN A 111 5.78 -10.97 -0.49
CA ASN A 111 6.26 -12.32 -0.24
C ASN A 111 5.11 -13.35 -0.23
N GLU A 112 5.42 -14.60 0.11
CA GLU A 112 4.44 -15.70 0.17
C GLU A 112 3.32 -15.53 1.21
N ASP A 113 3.47 -14.61 2.17
CA ASP A 113 2.50 -14.37 3.22
C ASP A 113 1.60 -13.15 2.91
N TYR A 114 2.21 -12.06 2.43
CA TYR A 114 1.52 -10.79 2.21
C TYR A 114 2.07 -10.02 1.01
N ILE A 115 1.16 -9.30 0.33
CA ILE A 115 1.50 -8.12 -0.46
C ILE A 115 0.93 -6.91 0.28
N SER A 116 1.79 -5.97 0.68
CA SER A 116 1.43 -4.71 1.33
C SER A 116 1.95 -3.55 0.52
N ILE A 117 1.04 -2.72 0.02
CA ILE A 117 1.32 -1.58 -0.82
C ILE A 117 0.53 -0.37 -0.33
N ARG A 118 1.09 0.82 -0.47
CA ARG A 118 0.40 2.09 -0.24
C ARG A 118 0.46 2.94 -1.50
N LEU A 119 -0.70 3.35 -2.00
CA LEU A 119 -0.80 4.38 -3.01
C LEU A 119 -0.79 5.76 -2.34
N SER A 120 -0.02 6.67 -2.90
CA SER A 120 0.00 8.10 -2.57
C SER A 120 -0.57 8.83 -3.78
N ALA A 121 -1.71 9.49 -3.61
CA ALA A 121 -2.41 10.21 -4.67
C ALA A 121 -2.39 11.71 -4.34
N TYR A 122 -1.45 12.44 -4.93
CA TYR A 122 -1.45 13.89 -4.87
C TYR A 122 -2.43 14.44 -5.89
N SER A 123 -3.30 15.34 -5.46
CA SER A 123 -4.23 16.06 -6.34
C SER A 123 -4.13 17.57 -6.12
N PHE A 124 -4.22 18.32 -7.23
CA PHE A 124 -4.34 19.78 -7.22
C PHE A 124 -5.50 20.20 -8.12
N THR A 125 -6.46 20.85 -7.53
CA THR A 125 -7.66 21.33 -8.23
C THR A 125 -7.81 22.87 -8.13
N GLY A 126 -6.68 23.53 -7.91
CA GLY A 126 -6.64 24.99 -7.68
C GLY A 126 -6.42 25.31 -6.21
N GLY A 127 -6.14 26.59 -5.93
CA GLY A 127 -5.85 27.09 -4.58
C GLY A 127 -4.35 27.23 -4.32
N ALA A 128 -3.96 27.24 -3.04
CA ALA A 128 -2.59 27.51 -2.61
C ALA A 128 -1.65 26.29 -2.81
N HIS A 129 -2.16 25.07 -2.67
CA HIS A 129 -1.40 23.81 -2.79
C HIS A 129 -2.37 22.64 -3.00
N GLY A 130 -1.84 21.52 -3.46
CA GLY A 130 -2.56 20.25 -3.53
C GLY A 130 -2.53 19.48 -2.21
N MET A 131 -3.19 18.31 -2.21
CA MET A 131 -3.24 17.39 -1.08
C MET A 131 -2.83 16.00 -1.50
N THR A 132 -2.26 15.24 -0.57
CA THR A 132 -1.92 13.83 -0.81
C THR A 132 -2.78 12.93 0.06
N ASP A 133 -3.56 12.07 -0.58
CA ASP A 133 -4.28 10.98 0.07
C ASP A 133 -3.46 9.70 0.03
N PHE A 134 -3.61 8.87 1.06
CA PHE A 134 -2.91 7.59 1.19
C PHE A 134 -3.90 6.44 1.29
N TYR A 135 -3.68 5.41 0.49
CA TYR A 135 -4.52 4.20 0.43
C TYR A 135 -3.66 2.98 0.64
N ALA A 136 -3.82 2.31 1.77
CA ALA A 136 -3.13 1.05 2.04
C ALA A 136 -3.95 -0.15 1.54
N LEU A 137 -3.29 -1.06 0.87
CA LEU A 137 -3.80 -2.35 0.49
C LEU A 137 -2.88 -3.42 1.08
N ASN A 138 -3.43 -4.25 1.96
CA ASN A 138 -2.73 -5.39 2.52
C ASN A 138 -3.49 -6.66 2.10
N TYR A 139 -2.86 -7.51 1.34
CA TYR A 139 -3.44 -8.76 0.87
C TYR A 139 -2.74 -9.94 1.54
N ASN A 140 -3.51 -10.78 2.23
CA ASN A 140 -3.03 -12.02 2.82
C ASN A 140 -3.06 -13.11 1.75
N MET A 141 -1.88 -13.58 1.33
CA MET A 141 -1.71 -14.55 0.26
C MET A 141 -2.27 -15.93 0.61
N LYS A 142 -2.26 -16.30 1.91
CA LYS A 142 -2.78 -17.59 2.38
C LYS A 142 -4.29 -17.61 2.54
N LYS A 143 -4.89 -16.45 2.89
CA LYS A 143 -6.34 -16.31 3.03
C LYS A 143 -7.03 -15.87 1.75
N HIS A 144 -6.28 -15.50 0.73
CA HIS A 144 -6.78 -14.91 -0.53
C HIS A 144 -7.72 -13.73 -0.30
N ALA A 145 -7.37 -12.84 0.61
CA ALA A 145 -8.23 -11.73 1.02
C ALA A 145 -7.43 -10.48 1.39
N PHE A 146 -8.02 -9.32 1.12
CA PHE A 146 -7.55 -8.06 1.69
C PHE A 146 -7.83 -8.03 3.19
N VAL A 147 -6.92 -7.43 3.94
CA VAL A 147 -6.98 -7.36 5.41
C VAL A 147 -7.04 -5.89 5.82
N SER A 148 -8.05 -5.56 6.61
CA SER A 148 -8.20 -4.23 7.21
C SER A 148 -7.29 -4.05 8.44
N PRO A 149 -7.02 -2.80 8.88
CA PRO A 149 -6.27 -2.56 10.11
C PRO A 149 -6.87 -3.25 11.35
N GLN A 150 -8.20 -3.34 11.44
CA GLN A 150 -8.92 -3.99 12.54
C GLN A 150 -8.79 -5.51 12.53
N GLU A 151 -8.54 -6.11 11.37
CA GLU A 151 -8.25 -7.54 11.24
C GLU A 151 -6.78 -7.86 11.52
N MET A 152 -5.90 -6.86 11.48
CA MET A 152 -4.47 -6.99 11.80
C MET A 152 -4.19 -6.72 13.28
N LEU A 153 -4.84 -5.71 13.87
CA LEU A 153 -4.57 -5.18 15.20
C LEU A 153 -5.84 -5.16 16.06
N ASP A 154 -5.72 -5.61 17.29
CA ASP A 154 -6.82 -5.55 18.27
C ASP A 154 -7.00 -4.11 18.81
N PHE A 155 -7.84 -3.33 18.14
CA PHE A 155 -8.10 -1.93 18.52
C PHE A 155 -8.77 -1.76 19.88
N ARG A 156 -9.21 -2.85 20.55
CA ARG A 156 -9.64 -2.80 21.94
C ARG A 156 -8.48 -2.44 22.88
N GLN A 157 -7.26 -2.66 22.43
CA GLN A 157 -6.02 -2.27 23.11
C GLN A 157 -5.52 -0.89 22.65
N ALA A 158 -6.45 0.04 22.34
CA ALA A 158 -6.13 1.37 21.79
C ALA A 158 -5.14 2.16 22.63
N ARG A 159 -5.19 2.01 23.98
CA ARG A 159 -4.26 2.69 24.89
C ARG A 159 -2.82 2.22 24.65
N GLU A 160 -2.62 0.93 24.52
CA GLU A 160 -1.29 0.35 24.30
C GLU A 160 -0.76 0.73 22.93
N ILE A 161 -1.61 0.63 21.89
CA ILE A 161 -1.23 1.05 20.53
C ILE A 161 -0.85 2.53 20.52
N ASN A 162 -1.59 3.41 21.19
CA ASN A 162 -1.27 4.83 21.27
C ASN A 162 0.07 5.11 21.99
N ASN A 163 0.39 4.35 23.04
CA ASN A 163 1.70 4.44 23.70
C ASN A 163 2.81 4.05 22.70
N LEU A 164 2.65 2.93 22.02
CA LEU A 164 3.63 2.47 21.01
C LEU A 164 3.78 3.44 19.85
N LEU A 165 2.68 4.05 19.38
CA LEU A 165 2.73 5.11 18.36
C LEU A 165 3.56 6.30 18.86
N ALA A 166 3.30 6.77 20.07
CA ALA A 166 4.02 7.92 20.65
C ALA A 166 5.52 7.62 20.90
N GLU A 167 5.85 6.40 21.34
CA GLU A 167 7.23 5.96 21.59
C GLU A 167 8.06 5.82 20.31
N ASN A 168 7.44 5.39 19.21
CA ASN A 168 8.13 5.13 17.95
C ASN A 168 8.03 6.31 16.97
N PHE A 169 7.34 7.38 17.35
CA PHE A 169 7.22 8.57 16.52
C PHE A 169 8.49 9.41 16.54
N LYS A 170 9.05 9.65 15.36
CA LYS A 170 10.22 10.50 15.17
C LYS A 170 9.76 11.88 14.70
N ASN A 171 10.04 12.89 15.52
CA ASN A 171 9.77 14.30 15.22
C ASN A 171 11.08 15.09 15.25
N GLU A 172 12.00 14.71 14.38
CA GLU A 172 13.28 15.38 14.25
C GLU A 172 13.05 16.82 13.74
N GLY A 173 13.55 17.79 14.46
CA GLY A 173 13.33 19.21 14.16
C GLY A 173 12.03 19.82 14.70
N GLY A 174 11.18 19.04 15.39
CA GLY A 174 10.02 19.56 16.12
C GLY A 174 8.91 20.15 15.24
N CYS A 175 8.82 19.73 13.96
CA CYS A 175 7.84 20.28 13.03
C CYS A 175 6.39 19.90 13.39
N PHE A 176 6.17 18.66 13.83
CA PHE A 176 4.86 18.17 14.23
C PHE A 176 4.52 18.63 15.65
N THR A 177 3.31 19.14 15.85
CA THR A 177 2.82 19.68 17.13
C THR A 177 2.00 18.66 17.92
N GLU A 178 1.43 17.65 17.23
CA GLU A 178 0.60 16.64 17.83
C GLU A 178 1.32 15.29 17.86
N LYS A 179 0.95 14.42 18.82
CA LYS A 179 1.41 13.04 18.88
C LYS A 179 0.47 12.12 18.08
N PRO A 180 1.00 11.11 17.41
CA PRO A 180 0.17 10.15 16.68
C PRO A 180 -0.65 9.29 17.65
N THR A 181 -1.92 9.11 17.34
CA THR A 181 -2.85 8.20 18.03
C THR A 181 -3.77 7.52 17.02
N LEU A 182 -4.51 6.50 17.44
CA LEU A 182 -5.54 5.88 16.59
C LEU A 182 -6.69 6.84 16.25
N THR A 183 -6.88 7.91 17.02
CA THR A 183 -7.96 8.90 16.83
C THR A 183 -7.55 10.10 15.99
N ASN A 184 -6.26 10.35 15.77
CA ASN A 184 -5.77 11.47 14.94
C ASN A 184 -5.97 11.29 13.43
N GLY A 185 -6.71 10.27 12.98
CA GLY A 185 -7.04 10.13 11.55
C GLY A 185 -5.86 9.67 10.69
N PHE A 186 -5.17 8.61 11.08
CA PHE A 186 -4.31 7.89 10.13
C PHE A 186 -5.13 7.39 8.94
N THR A 187 -4.55 7.38 7.76
CA THR A 187 -5.25 6.97 6.53
C THR A 187 -4.75 5.64 5.98
N ALA A 188 -3.54 5.24 6.36
CA ALA A 188 -2.96 4.00 5.87
C ALA A 188 -2.21 3.24 6.98
N VAL A 189 -2.40 1.92 7.01
CA VAL A 189 -1.63 1.00 7.83
C VAL A 189 -1.06 -0.08 6.92
N ASN A 190 0.26 -0.25 6.93
CA ASN A 190 0.96 -1.19 6.07
C ASN A 190 1.80 -2.18 6.87
N ILE A 191 1.89 -3.41 6.35
CA ILE A 191 2.73 -4.48 6.89
C ILE A 191 4.11 -4.37 6.26
N THR A 192 5.15 -4.38 7.09
CA THR A 192 6.55 -4.52 6.65
C THR A 192 7.12 -5.86 7.16
N PRO A 193 8.32 -6.28 6.75
CA PRO A 193 8.93 -7.49 7.30
C PRO A 193 9.03 -7.47 8.84
N GLU A 194 9.38 -6.32 9.42
CA GLU A 194 9.74 -6.18 10.84
C GLU A 194 8.79 -5.29 11.65
N SER A 195 7.86 -4.57 11.00
CA SER A 195 7.01 -3.59 11.67
C SER A 195 5.62 -3.46 11.04
N ILE A 196 4.76 -2.71 11.72
CA ILE A 196 3.52 -2.15 11.17
C ILE A 196 3.72 -0.64 11.04
N CYS A 197 3.48 -0.11 9.83
CA CYS A 197 3.64 1.30 9.50
C CYS A 197 2.28 1.99 9.48
N PHE A 198 2.11 3.03 10.30
CA PHE A 198 0.97 3.94 10.27
C PHE A 198 1.34 5.20 9.50
N THR A 199 0.48 5.65 8.59
CA THR A 199 0.67 6.90 7.83
C THR A 199 -0.39 7.92 8.24
N TYR A 200 0.06 9.11 8.63
CA TYR A 200 -0.75 10.27 8.98
C TYR A 200 -0.56 11.33 7.90
N PRO A 201 -1.61 11.76 7.20
CA PRO A 201 -1.50 12.74 6.13
C PRO A 201 -1.17 14.14 6.67
N GLN A 202 -0.95 15.07 5.75
CA GLN A 202 -0.75 16.48 6.07
C GLN A 202 -1.89 17.01 6.95
N TYR A 203 -1.61 18.02 7.77
CA TYR A 203 -2.52 18.65 8.73
C TYR A 203 -2.96 17.81 9.93
N VAL A 204 -2.68 16.50 9.96
CA VAL A 204 -3.13 15.65 11.07
C VAL A 204 -2.27 15.81 12.32
N LEU A 205 -0.94 15.83 12.16
CA LEU A 205 -0.02 15.96 13.30
C LEU A 205 0.68 17.32 13.36
N GLY A 206 0.47 18.18 12.38
CA GLY A 206 1.11 19.51 12.31
C GLY A 206 0.71 20.26 11.04
N PRO A 207 1.28 21.45 10.81
CA PRO A 207 1.00 22.25 9.63
C PRO A 207 1.37 21.52 8.33
N TYR A 208 0.75 21.92 7.21
CA TYR A 208 1.00 21.35 5.88
C TYR A 208 2.47 21.22 5.50
N SER A 209 3.27 22.24 5.87
CA SER A 209 4.70 22.29 5.57
C SER A 209 5.52 21.17 6.20
N CYS A 210 5.00 20.48 7.24
CA CYS A 210 5.64 19.31 7.84
C CYS A 210 5.48 18.05 6.99
N GLY A 211 4.59 18.09 6.00
CA GLY A 211 4.30 16.93 5.19
C GLY A 211 3.44 15.89 5.91
N TYR A 212 3.55 14.65 5.49
CA TYR A 212 2.92 13.50 6.16
C TYR A 212 3.90 12.85 7.13
N ALA A 213 3.37 12.14 8.12
CA ALA A 213 4.17 11.40 9.08
C ALA A 213 3.98 9.89 8.93
N GLN A 214 5.04 9.13 9.22
CA GLN A 214 5.01 7.68 9.29
C GLN A 214 5.53 7.21 10.63
N VAL A 215 4.84 6.25 11.25
CA VAL A 215 5.25 5.62 12.50
C VAL A 215 5.38 4.13 12.28
N TYR A 216 6.56 3.60 12.51
CA TYR A 216 6.87 2.18 12.37
C TYR A 216 6.93 1.57 13.78
N ILE A 217 5.95 0.73 14.12
CA ILE A 217 5.96 -0.04 15.36
C ILE A 217 6.55 -1.41 15.08
N PRO A 218 7.67 -1.79 15.73
CA PRO A 218 8.26 -3.13 15.61
C PRO A 218 7.25 -4.23 15.98
N ARG A 219 7.21 -5.31 15.21
CA ARG A 219 6.24 -6.40 15.41
C ARG A 219 6.38 -7.10 16.74
N ASP A 220 7.60 -7.22 17.26
CA ASP A 220 7.89 -7.79 18.58
C ASP A 220 7.24 -6.99 19.73
N LYS A 221 7.06 -5.68 19.57
CA LYS A 221 6.33 -4.82 20.51
C LYS A 221 4.80 -4.96 20.42
N LEU A 222 4.29 -5.57 19.33
CA LEU A 222 2.86 -5.79 19.10
C LEU A 222 2.38 -7.17 19.59
N ASN A 223 3.17 -7.91 20.34
CA ASN A 223 2.81 -9.20 20.90
C ASN A 223 1.51 -9.09 21.73
N GLY A 224 0.51 -9.93 21.39
CA GLY A 224 -0.82 -9.90 21.99
C GLY A 224 -1.76 -8.82 21.42
N ILE A 225 -1.26 -7.88 20.61
CA ILE A 225 -2.04 -6.88 19.88
C ILE A 225 -2.35 -7.37 18.45
N LEU A 226 -1.43 -8.12 17.82
CA LEU A 226 -1.66 -8.72 16.50
C LEU A 226 -2.75 -9.79 16.60
N VAL A 227 -3.80 -9.66 15.78
CA VAL A 227 -4.99 -10.54 15.82
C VAL A 227 -4.66 -11.96 15.36
N ASN A 228 -3.78 -12.12 14.38
CA ASN A 228 -3.50 -13.42 13.76
C ASN A 228 -2.33 -14.20 14.39
N GLU A 229 -1.69 -13.67 15.42
CA GLU A 229 -0.59 -14.32 16.15
C GLU A 229 -1.05 -14.92 17.50
N LYS A 230 -2.34 -14.85 17.82
CA LYS A 230 -2.91 -15.57 18.97
C LYS A 230 -2.97 -17.06 18.60
N LYS A 231 -1.96 -17.82 19.11
CA LYS A 231 -1.94 -19.29 19.09
C LYS A 231 -3.06 -19.86 19.97
#